data_f3f3195a71251e16921bf89279f328be
#
_entry.id   f3f3195a71251e16921bf89279f328be
#
_cell.length_a   1.000
_cell.length_b   1.000
_cell.length_c   1.000
_cell.angle_alpha   90.00
_cell.angle_beta   90.00
_cell.angle_gamma   90.00
#
_symmetry.space_group_name_H-M   'P 1'
#
loop_
_entity.id
_entity.type
_entity.pdbx_description
1 polymer ?
#
loop_
_entity_poly.entity_id
_entity_poly.type
_entity_poly.pdbx_seq_one_letter_code
_entity_poly.pdbx_strand_id
1 'polypeptide(L)'
;SPECTIVTSLRATEMLIKYAQAKVASELMDPYPLVDRVKYLALRPANFERLIGYPMDTQQIKSYLTRLGCKFIKEGAWQKDALEDAAQIPAVTADKPAALWFKVPQNRVDLVREADLIEELARLDGYDKIPMKTPPSRIMDHHANRIQEIVSRHFVSQGFFEVLNYSFNDPASLQDLGMDPEINTQKLINPQSSNQSIMRVSLLPGLLENIRYNLNHYERDLKLFELARIYPEDHETEPLRCTALLTGNKGETHWKYKTNALDFSIVKGIMESLVELLDLQVDKVAEYRAPWLMQANSLAWYVKDEPVLLMGLMDAEVCEKFGIDLGTLDQQLWMIDIDLHRLIELTRNVELTYRDLPRFPAVYRDLSFLVPESEKWLAISEYVKSVEPELISGVQLLDQYRGKQVPQGFRSLHIRFKLQDEEKTLTEERIEQIVASVIEVLTKQCNIQMR
;
A
#
# COMPACT_ATOMS: atom_id res chain seq x y z
N SER A 1 -39.73 6.71 -22.31
CA SER A 1 -39.99 7.67 -23.37
C SER A 1 -41.40 8.25 -23.21
N PRO A 2 -41.62 9.53 -23.44
CA PRO A 2 -42.96 10.14 -23.40
C PRO A 2 -43.95 9.45 -24.32
N GLU A 3 -43.58 9.01 -25.52
CA GLU A 3 -44.44 8.25 -26.43
C GLU A 3 -44.97 6.92 -25.84
N CYS A 4 -44.26 6.30 -24.92
CA CYS A 4 -44.73 5.08 -24.29
C CYS A 4 -45.83 5.35 -23.26
N THR A 5 -46.04 6.60 -22.82
CA THR A 5 -47.00 6.94 -21.76
C THR A 5 -48.42 6.56 -22.15
N ILE A 6 -48.83 6.88 -23.34
CA ILE A 6 -50.18 6.55 -23.87
C ILE A 6 -50.38 5.03 -23.90
N VAL A 7 -49.45 4.31 -24.54
CA VAL A 7 -49.53 2.86 -24.69
C VAL A 7 -49.50 2.17 -23.32
N THR A 8 -48.68 2.63 -22.40
CA THR A 8 -48.57 2.09 -21.03
C THR A 8 -49.89 2.36 -20.25
N SER A 9 -50.45 3.57 -20.36
CA SER A 9 -51.71 3.92 -19.72
C SER A 9 -52.87 3.06 -20.25
N LEU A 10 -52.99 2.89 -21.59
CA LEU A 10 -53.98 2.03 -22.19
C LEU A 10 -53.83 0.59 -21.73
N ARG A 11 -52.58 0.07 -21.65
CA ARG A 11 -52.34 -1.29 -21.15
C ARG A 11 -52.70 -1.44 -19.67
N ALA A 12 -52.37 -0.47 -18.85
CA ALA A 12 -52.76 -0.48 -17.42
C ALA A 12 -54.26 -0.43 -17.27
N THR A 13 -54.96 0.40 -18.08
CA THR A 13 -56.44 0.46 -18.08
C THR A 13 -57.04 -0.88 -18.48
N GLU A 14 -56.53 -1.54 -19.53
CA GLU A 14 -57.01 -2.87 -19.96
C GLU A 14 -56.86 -3.90 -18.83
N MET A 15 -55.72 -3.86 -18.12
CA MET A 15 -55.48 -4.76 -16.99
C MET A 15 -56.44 -4.50 -15.81
N LEU A 16 -56.70 -3.22 -15.52
CA LEU A 16 -57.64 -2.83 -14.45
C LEU A 16 -59.08 -3.30 -14.79
N ILE A 17 -59.51 -3.13 -16.07
CA ILE A 17 -60.81 -3.65 -16.53
C ILE A 17 -60.89 -5.16 -16.36
N LYS A 18 -59.86 -5.88 -16.83
CA LYS A 18 -59.84 -7.32 -16.88
C LYS A 18 -59.75 -7.98 -15.48
N TYR A 19 -58.93 -7.46 -14.61
CA TYR A 19 -58.62 -8.13 -13.33
C TYR A 19 -59.31 -7.47 -12.12
N ALA A 20 -59.62 -6.16 -12.19
CA ALA A 20 -60.25 -5.42 -11.10
C ALA A 20 -61.70 -4.99 -11.43
N GLN A 21 -62.26 -5.41 -12.58
CA GLN A 21 -63.61 -5.02 -13.04
C GLN A 21 -63.83 -3.49 -13.04
N ALA A 22 -62.76 -2.74 -13.23
CA ALA A 22 -62.81 -1.29 -13.26
C ALA A 22 -63.62 -0.80 -14.50
N LYS A 23 -64.21 0.39 -14.41
CA LYS A 23 -64.89 1.06 -15.53
C LYS A 23 -64.14 2.32 -15.88
N VAL A 24 -63.97 2.58 -17.20
CA VAL A 24 -63.40 3.81 -17.70
C VAL A 24 -64.40 4.92 -17.48
N ALA A 25 -63.96 6.01 -16.82
CA ALA A 25 -64.83 7.13 -16.46
C ALA A 25 -64.74 8.33 -17.45
N SER A 26 -63.61 8.45 -18.19
CA SER A 26 -63.40 9.53 -19.15
C SER A 26 -62.52 9.08 -20.32
N GLU A 27 -62.50 9.82 -21.38
CA GLU A 27 -61.52 9.64 -22.46
C GLU A 27 -60.09 9.90 -21.99
N LEU A 28 -59.10 9.33 -22.71
CA LEU A 28 -57.70 9.58 -22.47
C LEU A 28 -57.35 11.03 -22.79
N MET A 29 -56.81 11.74 -21.83
CA MET A 29 -56.25 13.10 -22.02
C MET A 29 -54.73 13.03 -21.91
N ASP A 30 -54.03 13.47 -22.92
CA ASP A 30 -52.56 13.54 -22.95
C ASP A 30 -52.12 15.01 -23.30
N PRO A 31 -52.00 15.86 -22.28
CA PRO A 31 -51.55 17.25 -22.48
C PRO A 31 -50.02 17.33 -22.67
N TYR A 32 -49.48 16.63 -23.68
CA TYR A 32 -48.06 16.62 -23.98
C TYR A 32 -47.70 17.81 -24.89
N PRO A 33 -47.13 18.91 -24.35
CA PRO A 33 -46.88 20.14 -25.12
C PRO A 33 -45.57 20.07 -25.93
N LEU A 34 -44.72 19.09 -25.69
CA LEU A 34 -43.43 18.97 -26.36
C LEU A 34 -43.49 17.90 -27.43
N VAL A 35 -43.31 18.29 -28.68
CA VAL A 35 -43.16 17.35 -29.78
C VAL A 35 -41.84 16.64 -29.62
N ASP A 36 -41.91 15.31 -29.47
CA ASP A 36 -40.68 14.49 -29.40
C ASP A 36 -39.83 14.67 -30.66
N ARG A 37 -38.59 15.08 -30.45
CA ARG A 37 -37.67 15.31 -31.55
C ARG A 37 -37.11 14.01 -32.06
N VAL A 38 -37.32 13.77 -33.33
CA VAL A 38 -36.73 12.60 -34.03
C VAL A 38 -35.22 12.75 -34.03
N LYS A 39 -34.51 11.68 -33.68
CA LYS A 39 -33.07 11.68 -33.70
C LYS A 39 -32.53 10.88 -34.89
N TYR A 40 -31.59 11.46 -35.60
CA TYR A 40 -30.82 10.80 -36.65
C TYR A 40 -29.36 10.73 -36.22
N LEU A 41 -28.81 9.53 -36.15
CA LEU A 41 -27.41 9.29 -35.75
C LEU A 41 -26.61 8.75 -36.93
N ALA A 42 -25.37 9.17 -37.00
CA ALA A 42 -24.41 8.73 -38.00
C ALA A 42 -23.52 7.63 -37.40
N LEU A 43 -23.33 6.55 -38.14
CA LEU A 43 -22.39 5.48 -37.83
C LEU A 43 -21.33 5.32 -38.92
N ARG A 44 -20.08 5.38 -38.59
CA ARG A 44 -18.95 5.07 -39.47
C ARG A 44 -18.55 3.62 -39.31
N PRO A 45 -18.63 2.77 -40.36
CA PRO A 45 -18.15 1.39 -40.28
C PRO A 45 -16.67 1.29 -39.83
N ALA A 46 -15.80 2.18 -40.32
CA ALA A 46 -14.40 2.24 -39.93
C ALA A 46 -14.21 2.57 -38.42
N ASN A 47 -15.14 3.32 -37.80
CA ASN A 47 -15.07 3.60 -36.37
C ASN A 47 -15.51 2.41 -35.53
N PHE A 48 -16.43 1.58 -36.02
CA PHE A 48 -16.74 0.29 -35.41
C PHE A 48 -15.49 -0.59 -35.39
N GLU A 49 -14.82 -0.77 -36.54
CA GLU A 49 -13.59 -1.55 -36.63
C GLU A 49 -12.50 -1.00 -35.68
N ARG A 50 -12.34 0.31 -35.64
CA ARG A 50 -11.34 0.96 -34.78
C ARG A 50 -11.59 0.69 -33.29
N LEU A 51 -12.85 0.72 -32.84
CA LEU A 51 -13.22 0.55 -31.43
C LEU A 51 -13.32 -0.90 -31.01
N ILE A 52 -13.90 -1.75 -31.86
CA ILE A 52 -14.18 -3.15 -31.54
C ILE A 52 -13.04 -4.07 -31.96
N GLY A 53 -12.27 -3.67 -32.97
CA GLY A 53 -11.05 -4.38 -33.37
C GLY A 53 -11.18 -5.32 -34.55
N TYR A 54 -12.37 -5.43 -35.17
CA TYR A 54 -12.62 -6.16 -36.42
C TYR A 54 -13.68 -5.45 -37.28
N PRO A 55 -13.65 -5.59 -38.61
CA PRO A 55 -14.62 -4.97 -39.49
C PRO A 55 -15.98 -5.68 -39.42
N MET A 56 -17.07 -4.92 -39.63
CA MET A 56 -18.41 -5.47 -39.81
C MET A 56 -18.97 -5.01 -41.17
N ASP A 57 -19.56 -5.97 -41.88
CA ASP A 57 -20.17 -5.66 -43.16
C ASP A 57 -21.35 -4.69 -43.05
N THR A 58 -21.46 -3.75 -44.00
CA THR A 58 -22.50 -2.71 -44.02
C THR A 58 -23.92 -3.29 -44.01
N GLN A 59 -24.14 -4.41 -44.65
CA GLN A 59 -25.46 -5.06 -44.65
C GLN A 59 -25.78 -5.66 -43.28
N GLN A 60 -24.80 -6.21 -42.61
CA GLN A 60 -24.91 -6.73 -41.26
C GLN A 60 -25.21 -5.59 -40.27
N ILE A 61 -24.50 -4.47 -40.35
CA ILE A 61 -24.76 -3.25 -39.56
C ILE A 61 -26.23 -2.84 -39.74
N LYS A 62 -26.69 -2.69 -41.00
CA LYS A 62 -28.09 -2.30 -41.31
C LYS A 62 -29.08 -3.32 -40.72
N SER A 63 -28.81 -4.61 -40.85
CA SER A 63 -29.68 -5.68 -40.33
C SER A 63 -29.78 -5.62 -38.80
N TYR A 64 -28.66 -5.51 -38.06
CA TYR A 64 -28.67 -5.48 -36.60
C TYR A 64 -29.40 -4.24 -36.07
N LEU A 65 -29.09 -3.06 -36.57
CA LEU A 65 -29.76 -1.84 -36.13
C LEU A 65 -31.26 -1.82 -36.49
N THR A 66 -31.64 -2.43 -37.61
CA THR A 66 -33.07 -2.59 -37.95
C THR A 66 -33.81 -3.49 -36.95
N ARG A 67 -33.18 -4.56 -36.49
CA ARG A 67 -33.76 -5.42 -35.45
C ARG A 67 -33.97 -4.70 -34.11
N LEU A 68 -33.19 -3.63 -33.84
CA LEU A 68 -33.36 -2.74 -32.69
C LEU A 68 -34.37 -1.60 -32.92
N GLY A 69 -35.02 -1.59 -34.08
CA GLY A 69 -36.00 -0.56 -34.45
C GLY A 69 -35.40 0.70 -35.07
N CYS A 70 -34.08 0.75 -35.27
CA CYS A 70 -33.46 1.85 -36.00
C CYS A 70 -33.75 1.72 -37.51
N LYS A 71 -34.17 2.80 -38.17
CA LYS A 71 -34.45 2.81 -39.61
C LYS A 71 -33.28 3.41 -40.36
N PHE A 72 -32.66 2.64 -41.26
CA PHE A 72 -31.66 3.17 -42.17
C PHE A 72 -32.29 4.22 -43.11
N ILE A 73 -31.68 5.38 -43.28
CA ILE A 73 -32.15 6.49 -44.11
C ILE A 73 -31.35 6.60 -45.39
N LYS A 74 -30.07 6.93 -45.27
CA LYS A 74 -29.14 7.07 -46.41
C LYS A 74 -27.69 7.07 -45.97
N GLU A 75 -26.81 7.01 -46.91
CA GLU A 75 -25.38 7.32 -46.68
C GLU A 75 -25.15 8.83 -46.79
N GLY A 76 -24.26 9.36 -45.97
CA GLY A 76 -23.94 10.77 -45.94
C GLY A 76 -22.62 11.03 -45.26
N ALA A 77 -22.18 12.27 -45.19
CA ALA A 77 -21.01 12.62 -44.45
C ALA A 77 -21.24 12.47 -42.92
N TRP A 78 -20.20 12.06 -42.18
CA TRP A 78 -20.28 11.96 -40.72
C TRP A 78 -20.39 13.33 -40.06
N GLN A 79 -21.22 13.38 -39.01
CA GLN A 79 -21.35 14.51 -38.10
C GLN A 79 -21.48 13.98 -36.68
N LYS A 80 -20.88 14.69 -35.70
CA LYS A 80 -20.81 14.25 -34.31
C LYS A 80 -22.17 14.24 -33.62
N ASP A 81 -22.94 15.30 -33.86
CA ASP A 81 -24.21 15.52 -33.17
C ASP A 81 -25.37 14.89 -33.92
N ALA A 82 -26.37 14.45 -33.17
CA ALA A 82 -27.62 13.97 -33.76
C ALA A 82 -28.34 15.08 -34.53
N LEU A 83 -28.99 14.71 -35.63
CA LEU A 83 -29.85 15.61 -36.38
C LEU A 83 -31.30 15.35 -36.03
N GLU A 84 -32.11 16.39 -36.14
CA GLU A 84 -33.59 16.34 -35.93
C GLU A 84 -34.35 16.15 -37.25
N ASP A 85 -33.72 16.43 -38.39
CA ASP A 85 -34.31 16.28 -39.71
C ASP A 85 -33.39 15.53 -40.68
N ALA A 86 -33.92 14.54 -41.36
CA ALA A 86 -33.22 13.78 -42.38
C ALA A 86 -32.72 14.62 -43.56
N ALA A 87 -33.39 15.73 -43.85
CA ALA A 87 -32.98 16.68 -44.92
C ALA A 87 -31.63 17.35 -44.62
N GLN A 88 -31.27 17.47 -43.33
CA GLN A 88 -30.01 18.07 -42.86
C GLN A 88 -28.82 17.13 -42.98
N ILE A 89 -29.02 15.85 -43.31
CA ILE A 89 -27.92 14.89 -43.45
C ILE A 89 -26.96 15.36 -44.54
N PRO A 90 -25.70 15.66 -44.21
CA PRO A 90 -24.77 16.25 -45.16
C PRO A 90 -24.38 15.28 -46.27
N ALA A 91 -24.10 15.81 -47.45
CA ALA A 91 -23.56 15.00 -48.55
C ALA A 91 -22.13 14.54 -48.23
N VAL A 92 -21.76 13.39 -48.76
CA VAL A 92 -20.37 12.89 -48.63
C VAL A 92 -19.45 13.83 -49.42
N THR A 93 -18.38 14.28 -48.80
CA THR A 93 -17.33 15.12 -49.38
C THR A 93 -15.94 14.48 -49.12
N ALA A 94 -14.94 14.91 -49.88
CA ALA A 94 -13.59 14.40 -49.67
C ALA A 94 -13.04 14.66 -48.24
N ASP A 95 -13.52 15.73 -47.59
CA ASP A 95 -13.02 16.17 -46.28
C ASP A 95 -13.74 15.50 -45.08
N LYS A 96 -14.85 14.81 -45.33
CA LYS A 96 -15.65 14.19 -44.27
C LYS A 96 -15.85 12.71 -44.53
N PRO A 97 -15.55 11.83 -43.53
CA PRO A 97 -15.73 10.40 -43.71
C PRO A 97 -17.19 10.03 -43.95
N ALA A 98 -17.40 9.02 -44.80
CA ALA A 98 -18.72 8.48 -45.06
C ALA A 98 -19.31 7.78 -43.83
N ALA A 99 -20.58 7.93 -43.60
CA ALA A 99 -21.31 7.32 -42.51
C ALA A 99 -22.70 6.84 -42.96
N LEU A 100 -23.21 5.85 -42.24
CA LEU A 100 -24.58 5.35 -42.39
C LEU A 100 -25.48 6.09 -41.39
N TRP A 101 -26.54 6.71 -41.88
CA TRP A 101 -27.47 7.46 -41.07
C TRP A 101 -28.71 6.64 -40.73
N PHE A 102 -29.03 6.61 -39.44
CA PHE A 102 -30.18 5.88 -38.91
C PHE A 102 -31.11 6.81 -38.14
N LYS A 103 -32.42 6.65 -38.39
CA LYS A 103 -33.46 7.22 -37.53
C LYS A 103 -33.55 6.30 -36.29
N VAL A 104 -33.37 6.87 -35.12
CA VAL A 104 -33.42 6.17 -33.83
C VAL A 104 -34.87 6.14 -33.33
N PRO A 105 -35.39 4.99 -32.85
CA PRO A 105 -36.72 4.96 -32.27
C PRO A 105 -36.75 5.74 -30.96
N GLN A 106 -37.87 6.44 -30.72
CA GLN A 106 -37.97 7.36 -29.58
C GLN A 106 -37.95 6.68 -28.20
N ASN A 107 -38.32 5.40 -28.11
CA ASN A 107 -38.22 4.62 -26.90
C ASN A 107 -36.76 4.27 -26.51
N ARG A 108 -35.81 4.44 -27.44
CA ARG A 108 -34.35 4.26 -27.16
C ARG A 108 -33.76 5.62 -26.82
N VAL A 109 -34.02 6.05 -25.58
CA VAL A 109 -33.50 7.33 -25.05
C VAL A 109 -31.99 7.29 -24.80
N ASP A 110 -31.44 6.10 -24.67
CA ASP A 110 -30.02 5.77 -24.47
C ASP A 110 -29.19 6.00 -25.74
N LEU A 111 -29.76 5.86 -26.93
CA LEU A 111 -29.04 6.05 -28.18
C LEU A 111 -28.94 7.54 -28.52
N VAL A 112 -27.81 8.15 -28.21
CA VAL A 112 -27.56 9.58 -28.41
C VAL A 112 -26.32 9.89 -29.24
N ARG A 113 -25.39 8.91 -29.34
CA ARG A 113 -24.08 9.08 -29.99
C ARG A 113 -23.77 7.88 -30.90
N GLU A 114 -22.77 8.05 -31.76
CA GLU A 114 -22.20 6.96 -32.57
C GLU A 114 -21.78 5.77 -31.76
N ALA A 115 -21.14 6.02 -30.58
CA ALA A 115 -20.66 4.97 -29.70
C ALA A 115 -21.79 4.07 -29.18
N ASP A 116 -22.96 4.63 -28.95
CA ASP A 116 -24.12 3.90 -28.46
C ASP A 116 -24.66 2.92 -29.54
N LEU A 117 -24.57 3.30 -30.83
CA LEU A 117 -24.87 2.38 -31.92
C LEU A 117 -23.82 1.30 -32.08
N ILE A 118 -22.54 1.62 -31.86
CA ILE A 118 -21.45 0.65 -31.91
C ILE A 118 -21.59 -0.37 -30.77
N GLU A 119 -21.94 0.06 -29.56
CA GLU A 119 -22.23 -0.82 -28.42
C GLU A 119 -23.33 -1.85 -28.78
N GLU A 120 -24.41 -1.39 -29.33
CA GLU A 120 -25.51 -2.26 -29.74
C GLU A 120 -25.11 -3.28 -30.82
N LEU A 121 -24.28 -2.86 -31.78
CA LEU A 121 -23.74 -3.78 -32.77
C LEU A 121 -22.85 -4.86 -32.14
N ALA A 122 -21.94 -4.45 -31.26
CA ALA A 122 -21.06 -5.38 -30.55
C ALA A 122 -21.84 -6.36 -29.68
N ARG A 123 -22.90 -5.88 -28.99
CA ARG A 123 -23.78 -6.70 -28.16
C ARG A 123 -24.54 -7.74 -29.00
N LEU A 124 -25.07 -7.34 -30.15
CA LEU A 124 -25.83 -8.25 -31.01
C LEU A 124 -24.97 -9.24 -31.77
N ASP A 125 -23.74 -8.82 -32.13
CA ASP A 125 -22.81 -9.71 -32.83
C ASP A 125 -22.16 -10.72 -31.88
N GLY A 126 -21.99 -10.37 -30.61
CA GLY A 126 -21.41 -11.18 -29.55
C GLY A 126 -20.04 -10.68 -29.14
N TYR A 127 -19.85 -10.43 -27.83
CA TYR A 127 -18.60 -9.98 -27.25
C TYR A 127 -17.47 -11.00 -27.31
N ASP A 128 -17.83 -12.26 -27.41
CA ASP A 128 -16.91 -13.39 -27.60
C ASP A 128 -16.12 -13.35 -28.93
N LYS A 129 -16.65 -12.60 -29.91
CA LYS A 129 -15.95 -12.39 -31.20
C LYS A 129 -14.90 -11.30 -31.15
N ILE A 130 -14.87 -10.47 -30.10
CA ILE A 130 -13.91 -9.39 -29.99
C ILE A 130 -12.51 -9.98 -29.80
N PRO A 131 -11.56 -9.69 -30.73
CA PRO A 131 -10.24 -10.28 -30.65
C PRO A 131 -9.47 -9.74 -29.44
N MET A 132 -8.92 -10.64 -28.63
CA MET A 132 -7.99 -10.26 -27.57
C MET A 132 -6.71 -9.70 -28.20
N LYS A 133 -6.45 -8.43 -27.99
CA LYS A 133 -5.21 -7.77 -28.39
C LYS A 133 -4.44 -7.36 -27.16
N THR A 134 -3.22 -7.87 -27.02
CA THR A 134 -2.31 -7.37 -25.99
C THR A 134 -1.87 -5.95 -26.39
N PRO A 135 -2.13 -4.93 -25.57
CA PRO A 135 -1.61 -3.61 -25.87
C PRO A 135 -0.08 -3.64 -25.89
N PRO A 136 0.58 -2.81 -26.71
CA PRO A 136 2.02 -2.71 -26.66
C PRO A 136 2.41 -2.26 -25.25
N SER A 137 3.05 -3.16 -24.48
CA SER A 137 3.56 -2.82 -23.15
C SER A 137 4.92 -2.17 -23.30
N ARG A 138 5.11 -1.01 -22.69
CA ARG A 138 6.45 -0.56 -22.35
C ARG A 138 6.94 -1.49 -21.23
N ILE A 139 8.22 -1.85 -21.25
CA ILE A 139 8.86 -2.46 -20.09
C ILE A 139 8.72 -1.42 -18.96
N MET A 140 7.80 -1.67 -18.05
CA MET A 140 7.63 -0.82 -16.88
C MET A 140 8.67 -1.24 -15.85
N ASP A 141 9.31 -0.27 -15.23
CA ASP A 141 10.13 -0.51 -14.04
C ASP A 141 9.22 -0.96 -12.90
N HIS A 142 9.23 -2.24 -12.59
CA HIS A 142 8.45 -2.82 -11.51
C HIS A 142 9.17 -2.77 -10.16
N HIS A 143 10.37 -2.15 -10.10
CA HIS A 143 11.18 -2.15 -8.88
C HIS A 143 10.43 -1.56 -7.68
N ALA A 144 9.80 -0.40 -7.84
CA ALA A 144 9.03 0.23 -6.78
C ALA A 144 7.92 -0.67 -6.24
N ASN A 145 7.14 -1.31 -7.12
CA ASN A 145 6.08 -2.24 -6.72
C ASN A 145 6.65 -3.47 -6.01
N ARG A 146 7.78 -3.98 -6.47
CA ARG A 146 8.47 -5.12 -5.84
C ARG A 146 8.92 -4.80 -4.41
N ILE A 147 9.51 -3.63 -4.18
CA ILE A 147 9.94 -3.22 -2.84
C ILE A 147 8.73 -3.02 -1.91
N GLN A 148 7.66 -2.38 -2.39
CA GLN A 148 6.41 -2.26 -1.64
C GLN A 148 5.86 -3.63 -1.23
N GLU A 149 5.82 -4.57 -2.17
CA GLU A 149 5.36 -5.93 -1.92
C GLU A 149 6.25 -6.67 -0.91
N ILE A 150 7.56 -6.53 -0.99
CA ILE A 150 8.51 -7.13 -0.02
C ILE A 150 8.25 -6.58 1.37
N VAL A 151 8.12 -5.26 1.53
CA VAL A 151 7.87 -4.62 2.82
C VAL A 151 6.50 -5.03 3.38
N SER A 152 5.44 -4.99 2.57
CA SER A 152 4.10 -5.42 2.99
C SER A 152 4.10 -6.89 3.43
N ARG A 153 4.65 -7.79 2.61
CA ARG A 153 4.75 -9.23 2.95
C ARG A 153 5.59 -9.48 4.20
N HIS A 154 6.64 -8.69 4.41
CA HIS A 154 7.45 -8.78 5.63
C HIS A 154 6.58 -8.49 6.86
N PHE A 155 5.85 -7.36 6.90
CA PHE A 155 4.97 -7.05 8.03
C PHE A 155 3.87 -8.11 8.22
N VAL A 156 3.21 -8.55 7.15
CA VAL A 156 2.20 -9.61 7.21
C VAL A 156 2.80 -10.90 7.79
N SER A 157 4.01 -11.28 7.40
CA SER A 157 4.69 -12.48 7.93
C SER A 157 5.02 -12.37 9.43
N GLN A 158 5.17 -11.16 9.95
CA GLN A 158 5.37 -10.87 11.39
C GLN A 158 4.05 -10.76 12.16
N GLY A 159 2.90 -11.01 11.49
CA GLY A 159 1.57 -10.99 12.08
C GLY A 159 0.92 -9.62 12.17
N PHE A 160 1.32 -8.67 11.34
CA PHE A 160 0.65 -7.38 11.21
C PHE A 160 -0.54 -7.44 10.27
N PHE A 161 -1.54 -6.62 10.55
CA PHE A 161 -2.67 -6.33 9.66
C PHE A 161 -2.46 -4.99 8.96
N GLU A 162 -2.67 -4.99 7.65
CA GLU A 162 -2.66 -3.75 6.87
C GLU A 162 -3.97 -2.98 7.09
N VAL A 163 -3.86 -1.68 7.29
CA VAL A 163 -4.99 -0.76 7.42
C VAL A 163 -4.92 0.32 6.36
N LEU A 164 -6.08 0.85 6.00
CA LEU A 164 -6.22 1.95 5.05
C LEU A 164 -6.99 3.08 5.73
N ASN A 165 -6.31 4.20 5.93
CA ASN A 165 -6.89 5.40 6.52
C ASN A 165 -7.12 6.48 5.45
N TYR A 166 -7.97 7.46 5.76
CA TYR A 166 -8.18 8.61 4.91
C TYR A 166 -6.89 9.43 4.72
N SER A 167 -6.74 10.02 3.55
CA SER A 167 -5.63 10.94 3.25
C SER A 167 -5.81 12.33 3.87
N PHE A 168 -6.83 12.52 4.69
CA PHE A 168 -7.16 13.78 5.36
C PHE A 168 -6.93 13.66 6.86
N ASN A 169 -6.37 14.71 7.45
CA ASN A 169 -6.11 14.76 8.88
C ASN A 169 -6.79 15.98 9.52
N ASP A 170 -7.01 15.85 10.82
CA ASP A 170 -7.31 16.97 11.71
C ASP A 170 -6.00 17.72 12.03
N PRO A 171 -5.91 19.04 11.83
CA PRO A 171 -4.78 19.84 12.29
C PRO A 171 -4.43 19.62 13.77
N ALA A 172 -5.42 19.40 14.64
CA ALA A 172 -5.20 19.14 16.05
C ALA A 172 -4.39 17.87 16.29
N SER A 173 -4.58 16.83 15.48
CA SER A 173 -3.82 15.58 15.62
C SER A 173 -2.31 15.76 15.36
N LEU A 174 -1.93 16.72 14.53
CA LEU A 174 -0.51 17.06 14.32
C LEU A 174 0.05 17.82 15.53
N GLN A 175 -0.72 18.75 16.11
CA GLN A 175 -0.32 19.46 17.33
C GLN A 175 -0.12 18.47 18.50
N ASP A 176 -0.98 17.47 18.63
CA ASP A 176 -0.86 16.42 19.63
C ASP A 176 0.42 15.60 19.48
N LEU A 177 0.91 15.43 18.25
CA LEU A 177 2.21 14.85 17.96
C LEU A 177 3.39 15.82 18.16
N GLY A 178 3.14 17.08 18.53
CA GLY A 178 4.17 18.11 18.59
C GLY A 178 4.64 18.63 17.24
N MET A 179 3.84 18.46 16.20
CA MET A 179 4.06 19.00 14.85
C MET A 179 3.24 20.28 14.67
N ASP A 180 3.79 21.25 13.93
CA ASP A 180 3.04 22.46 13.60
C ASP A 180 2.17 22.20 12.34
N PRO A 181 0.83 22.28 12.45
CA PRO A 181 -0.06 22.05 11.30
C PRO A 181 -0.03 23.16 10.26
N GLU A 182 0.61 24.31 10.52
CA GLU A 182 0.78 25.39 9.58
C GLU A 182 2.06 25.21 8.73
N ILE A 183 2.95 24.30 9.13
CA ILE A 183 4.21 24.04 8.46
C ILE A 183 4.09 22.74 7.66
N ASN A 184 4.47 22.79 6.39
CA ASN A 184 4.59 21.64 5.49
C ASN A 184 3.27 20.86 5.31
N THR A 185 2.11 21.55 5.33
CA THR A 185 0.79 20.92 5.13
C THR A 185 0.04 21.55 3.97
N GLN A 186 -0.73 20.73 3.26
CA GLN A 186 -1.66 21.17 2.20
C GLN A 186 -3.06 21.30 2.77
N LYS A 187 -3.63 22.51 2.76
CA LYS A 187 -5.00 22.76 3.21
C LYS A 187 -6.00 22.50 2.09
N LEU A 188 -7.12 21.87 2.41
CA LEU A 188 -8.21 21.67 1.48
C LEU A 188 -8.99 22.99 1.28
N ILE A 189 -9.34 23.31 0.03
CA ILE A 189 -10.13 24.52 -0.30
C ILE A 189 -11.54 24.42 0.27
N ASN A 190 -12.15 23.23 0.26
CA ASN A 190 -13.54 22.99 0.67
C ASN A 190 -13.64 21.69 1.51
N PRO A 191 -13.10 21.67 2.73
CA PRO A 191 -13.16 20.47 3.58
C PRO A 191 -14.60 20.14 3.97
N GLN A 192 -14.93 18.85 4.05
CA GLN A 192 -16.26 18.40 4.50
C GLN A 192 -16.48 18.64 6.01
N SER A 193 -15.40 18.61 6.79
CA SER A 193 -15.40 18.91 8.22
C SER A 193 -14.08 19.55 8.64
N SER A 194 -14.04 20.22 9.78
CA SER A 194 -12.80 20.77 10.36
C SER A 194 -11.76 19.69 10.66
N ASN A 195 -12.23 18.50 11.03
CA ASN A 195 -11.36 17.35 11.39
C ASN A 195 -10.74 16.66 10.15
N GLN A 196 -11.04 17.13 8.95
CA GLN A 196 -10.51 16.62 7.69
C GLN A 196 -10.12 17.78 6.77
N SER A 197 -9.41 18.76 7.31
CA SER A 197 -9.15 20.03 6.63
C SER A 197 -7.76 20.14 5.99
N ILE A 198 -6.87 19.21 6.30
CA ILE A 198 -5.52 19.15 5.72
C ILE A 198 -5.24 17.76 5.11
N MET A 199 -4.33 17.73 4.14
CA MET A 199 -3.77 16.48 3.66
C MET A 199 -2.78 15.92 4.69
N ARG A 200 -2.74 14.59 4.83
CA ARG A 200 -1.84 13.94 5.79
C ARG A 200 -0.37 14.11 5.41
N VAL A 201 0.45 14.48 6.37
CA VAL A 201 1.93 14.55 6.27
C VAL A 201 2.60 13.42 7.05
N SER A 202 1.81 12.62 7.76
CA SER A 202 2.22 11.43 8.50
C SER A 202 1.08 10.42 8.52
N LEU A 203 1.41 9.13 8.58
CA LEU A 203 0.44 8.04 8.73
C LEU A 203 0.09 7.79 10.20
N LEU A 204 0.87 8.36 11.11
CA LEU A 204 0.77 8.12 12.56
C LEU A 204 -0.59 8.50 13.16
N PRO A 205 -1.21 9.66 12.84
CA PRO A 205 -2.52 10.00 13.41
C PRO A 205 -3.60 8.96 13.13
N GLY A 206 -3.72 8.51 11.89
CA GLY A 206 -4.71 7.50 11.50
C GLY A 206 -4.48 6.15 12.19
N LEU A 207 -3.22 5.73 12.30
CA LEU A 207 -2.85 4.50 13.00
C LEU A 207 -3.13 4.60 14.51
N LEU A 208 -2.88 5.74 15.15
CA LEU A 208 -3.23 5.96 16.56
C LEU A 208 -4.74 5.89 16.81
N GLU A 209 -5.54 6.42 15.89
CA GLU A 209 -7.00 6.26 15.96
C GLU A 209 -7.43 4.79 15.82
N ASN A 210 -6.79 4.02 14.93
CA ASN A 210 -7.06 2.59 14.81
C ASN A 210 -6.70 1.85 16.12
N ILE A 211 -5.55 2.15 16.73
CA ILE A 211 -5.16 1.58 18.03
C ILE A 211 -6.20 1.92 19.09
N ARG A 212 -6.55 3.20 19.26
CA ARG A 212 -7.57 3.65 20.21
C ARG A 212 -8.90 2.91 20.01
N TYR A 213 -9.35 2.83 18.76
CA TYR A 213 -10.60 2.16 18.43
C TYR A 213 -10.60 0.70 18.89
N ASN A 214 -9.55 -0.05 18.55
CA ASN A 214 -9.45 -1.47 18.87
C ASN A 214 -9.30 -1.70 20.39
N LEU A 215 -8.46 -0.90 21.07
CA LEU A 215 -8.33 -0.98 22.53
C LEU A 215 -9.67 -0.75 23.26
N ASN A 216 -10.49 0.18 22.77
CA ASN A 216 -11.84 0.44 23.30
C ASN A 216 -12.82 -0.73 23.03
N HIS A 217 -12.49 -1.61 22.06
CA HIS A 217 -13.23 -2.83 21.80
C HIS A 217 -12.58 -4.08 22.42
N TYR A 218 -11.70 -3.86 23.41
CA TYR A 218 -11.02 -4.92 24.17
C TYR A 218 -9.99 -5.76 23.40
N GLU A 219 -9.64 -5.37 22.18
CA GLU A 219 -8.51 -5.94 21.46
C GLU A 219 -7.20 -5.34 21.98
N ARG A 220 -6.32 -6.17 22.53
CA ARG A 220 -5.14 -5.72 23.26
C ARG A 220 -3.82 -6.03 22.57
N ASP A 221 -3.77 -7.08 21.79
CA ASP A 221 -2.58 -7.55 21.09
C ASP A 221 -2.65 -7.10 19.63
N LEU A 222 -2.19 -5.89 19.37
CA LEU A 222 -2.36 -5.23 18.08
C LEU A 222 -1.02 -5.06 17.35
N LYS A 223 -1.03 -5.35 16.07
CA LYS A 223 0.06 -5.08 15.14
C LYS A 223 -0.56 -4.58 13.84
N LEU A 224 -0.53 -3.26 13.64
CA LEU A 224 -1.15 -2.60 12.50
C LEU A 224 -0.08 -1.88 11.69
N PHE A 225 -0.20 -1.88 10.36
CA PHE A 225 0.64 -1.07 9.49
C PHE A 225 -0.17 -0.45 8.34
N GLU A 226 0.31 0.68 7.86
CA GLU A 226 -0.22 1.34 6.67
C GLU A 226 0.93 1.67 5.72
N LEU A 227 0.76 1.35 4.44
CA LEU A 227 1.68 1.69 3.38
C LEU A 227 0.97 2.65 2.44
N ALA A 228 1.33 3.93 2.49
CA ALA A 228 0.60 4.95 1.76
C ALA A 228 1.43 6.22 1.51
N ARG A 229 0.90 7.09 0.65
CA ARG A 229 1.49 8.40 0.37
C ARG A 229 1.18 9.40 1.45
N ILE A 230 2.10 10.30 1.67
CA ILE A 230 1.93 11.54 2.44
C ILE A 230 2.04 12.73 1.48
N TYR A 231 1.53 13.90 1.90
CA TYR A 231 1.35 15.06 1.02
C TYR A 231 1.98 16.31 1.68
N PRO A 232 3.31 16.49 1.57
CA PRO A 232 3.97 17.70 2.03
C PRO A 232 3.55 18.92 1.20
N GLU A 233 3.87 20.11 1.66
CA GLU A 233 3.46 21.37 1.03
C GLU A 233 4.05 21.58 -0.37
N ASP A 234 5.18 20.99 -0.67
CA ASP A 234 5.94 21.23 -1.92
C ASP A 234 5.20 20.80 -3.20
N HIS A 235 4.04 20.14 -3.12
CA HIS A 235 3.18 19.69 -4.23
C HIS A 235 3.89 18.88 -5.35
N GLU A 236 5.21 18.82 -5.35
CA GLU A 236 5.99 18.15 -6.40
C GLU A 236 6.19 16.68 -6.09
N THR A 237 6.23 16.34 -4.80
CA THR A 237 6.47 14.98 -4.34
C THR A 237 5.33 14.47 -3.49
N GLU A 238 4.97 13.21 -3.68
CA GLU A 238 4.05 12.46 -2.84
C GLU A 238 4.81 11.27 -2.26
N PRO A 239 5.65 11.48 -1.23
CA PRO A 239 6.50 10.43 -0.69
C PRO A 239 5.69 9.25 -0.19
N LEU A 240 6.15 8.05 -0.50
CA LEU A 240 5.57 6.82 0.00
C LEU A 240 6.21 6.46 1.35
N ARG A 241 5.37 6.22 2.35
CA ARG A 241 5.78 5.82 3.70
C ARG A 241 5.17 4.47 4.06
N CYS A 242 5.83 3.77 4.98
CA CYS A 242 5.23 2.64 5.67
C CYS A 242 5.40 2.86 7.17
N THR A 243 4.28 3.04 7.87
CA THR A 243 4.29 3.22 9.33
C THR A 243 3.54 2.07 9.97
N ALA A 244 4.06 1.55 11.08
CA ALA A 244 3.42 0.50 11.84
C ALA A 244 3.38 0.84 13.33
N LEU A 245 2.30 0.41 13.99
CA LEU A 245 2.13 0.47 15.43
C LEU A 245 1.86 -0.92 15.98
N LEU A 246 2.48 -1.23 17.10
CA LEU A 246 2.32 -2.53 17.76
C LEU A 246 2.29 -2.38 19.28
N THR A 247 1.38 -3.12 19.93
CA THR A 247 1.20 -3.14 21.39
C THR A 247 0.75 -4.52 21.86
N GLY A 248 0.88 -4.79 23.16
CA GLY A 248 0.45 -6.04 23.78
C GLY A 248 1.51 -7.12 23.75
N ASN A 249 1.13 -8.33 23.39
CA ASN A 249 1.99 -9.52 23.41
C ASN A 249 2.50 -9.88 22.00
N LYS A 250 3.62 -10.60 21.97
CA LYS A 250 4.21 -11.10 20.72
C LYS A 250 3.26 -12.04 19.96
N GLY A 251 2.46 -12.81 20.66
CA GLY A 251 1.53 -13.77 20.09
C GLY A 251 0.39 -14.09 21.06
N GLU A 252 -0.57 -14.88 20.62
CA GLU A 252 -1.73 -15.26 21.41
C GLU A 252 -1.37 -16.02 22.69
N THR A 253 -2.19 -15.86 23.74
CA THR A 253 -2.04 -16.60 24.99
C THR A 253 -2.23 -18.08 24.73
N HIS A 254 -1.23 -18.88 25.11
CA HIS A 254 -1.25 -20.34 24.89
C HIS A 254 -0.99 -21.11 26.19
N TRP A 255 -1.71 -22.19 26.42
CA TRP A 255 -1.60 -22.98 27.63
C TRP A 255 -0.21 -23.56 27.89
N LYS A 256 0.57 -23.79 26.85
CA LYS A 256 1.90 -24.43 26.92
C LYS A 256 3.05 -23.44 26.94
N TYR A 257 2.91 -22.28 26.31
CA TYR A 257 3.96 -21.29 26.17
C TYR A 257 3.54 -19.98 26.84
N LYS A 258 4.48 -19.39 27.59
CA LYS A 258 4.27 -18.02 28.09
C LYS A 258 4.32 -17.05 26.92
N THR A 259 3.34 -16.20 26.82
CA THR A 259 3.38 -15.04 25.94
C THR A 259 4.34 -14.01 26.54
N ASN A 260 5.18 -13.45 25.69
CA ASN A 260 6.05 -12.35 26.08
C ASN A 260 5.44 -11.05 25.58
N ALA A 261 5.43 -10.03 26.41
CA ALA A 261 5.09 -8.68 25.98
C ALA A 261 6.05 -8.23 24.88
N LEU A 262 5.56 -7.39 23.98
CA LEU A 262 6.38 -6.74 22.98
C LEU A 262 7.40 -5.84 23.67
N ASP A 263 8.64 -5.98 23.30
CA ASP A 263 9.76 -5.23 23.86
C ASP A 263 10.67 -4.65 22.76
N PHE A 264 11.64 -3.87 23.17
CA PHE A 264 12.63 -3.27 22.29
C PHE A 264 13.32 -4.31 21.38
N SER A 265 13.67 -5.47 21.91
CA SER A 265 14.43 -6.50 21.18
C SER A 265 13.59 -7.12 20.06
N ILE A 266 12.30 -7.36 20.34
CA ILE A 266 11.36 -7.89 19.35
C ILE A 266 11.16 -6.90 18.21
N VAL A 267 10.91 -5.61 18.52
CA VAL A 267 10.70 -4.57 17.51
C VAL A 267 11.96 -4.34 16.68
N LYS A 268 13.12 -4.30 17.34
CA LYS A 268 14.42 -4.20 16.66
C LYS A 268 14.65 -5.38 15.72
N GLY A 269 14.33 -6.61 16.16
CA GLY A 269 14.45 -7.81 15.33
C GLY A 269 13.58 -7.77 14.07
N ILE A 270 12.38 -7.19 14.14
CA ILE A 270 11.52 -6.96 12.95
C ILE A 270 12.24 -6.04 11.95
N MET A 271 12.88 -4.98 12.43
CA MET A 271 13.61 -4.04 11.57
C MET A 271 14.89 -4.66 10.99
N GLU A 272 15.65 -5.37 11.81
CA GLU A 272 16.88 -6.04 11.36
C GLU A 272 16.60 -7.12 10.30
N SER A 273 15.52 -7.87 10.47
CA SER A 273 15.11 -8.86 9.46
C SER A 273 14.65 -8.23 8.15
N LEU A 274 14.08 -7.01 8.15
CA LEU A 274 13.77 -6.27 6.94
C LEU A 274 15.05 -5.77 6.24
N VAL A 275 16.00 -5.22 7.01
CA VAL A 275 17.31 -4.79 6.50
C VAL A 275 18.04 -5.94 5.82
N GLU A 276 18.05 -7.13 6.46
CA GLU A 276 18.65 -8.34 5.89
C GLU A 276 17.93 -8.81 4.62
N LEU A 277 16.59 -8.82 4.62
CA LEU A 277 15.77 -9.23 3.49
C LEU A 277 16.01 -8.36 2.24
N LEU A 278 16.29 -7.07 2.44
CA LEU A 278 16.55 -6.10 1.38
C LEU A 278 18.04 -5.98 1.00
N ASP A 279 18.92 -6.70 1.68
CA ASP A 279 20.39 -6.53 1.59
C ASP A 279 20.81 -5.05 1.68
N LEU A 280 20.13 -4.31 2.59
CA LEU A 280 20.33 -2.88 2.72
C LEU A 280 21.63 -2.58 3.46
N GLN A 281 22.54 -1.88 2.80
CA GLN A 281 23.80 -1.44 3.42
C GLN A 281 23.53 -0.24 4.32
N VAL A 282 23.58 -0.46 5.63
CA VAL A 282 23.32 0.54 6.67
C VAL A 282 24.66 1.09 7.16
N ASP A 283 24.83 2.41 7.09
CA ASP A 283 26.10 3.05 7.52
C ASP A 283 26.21 3.12 9.05
N LYS A 284 25.10 3.41 9.72
CA LYS A 284 25.03 3.42 11.19
C LYS A 284 23.62 3.21 11.73
N VAL A 285 23.54 2.72 12.97
CA VAL A 285 22.33 2.71 13.78
C VAL A 285 22.57 3.62 14.99
N ALA A 286 21.72 4.62 15.19
CA ALA A 286 21.87 5.59 16.25
C ALA A 286 20.55 5.95 16.91
N GLU A 287 20.62 6.53 18.11
CA GLU A 287 19.46 7.08 18.81
C GLU A 287 18.79 8.16 17.93
N TYR A 288 17.47 8.12 17.87
CA TYR A 288 16.66 9.09 17.15
C TYR A 288 15.77 9.88 18.11
N ARG A 289 15.51 11.14 17.80
CA ARG A 289 14.68 12.01 18.64
C ARG A 289 13.52 12.56 17.84
N ALA A 290 12.31 12.34 18.34
CA ALA A 290 11.09 12.95 17.83
C ALA A 290 10.19 13.31 19.02
N PRO A 291 9.35 14.34 18.90
CA PRO A 291 8.46 14.76 19.99
C PRO A 291 7.51 13.65 20.48
N TRP A 292 7.15 12.74 19.62
CA TRP A 292 6.23 11.62 19.89
C TRP A 292 6.89 10.34 20.36
N LEU A 293 8.22 10.34 20.56
CA LEU A 293 8.97 9.16 20.97
C LEU A 293 9.72 9.37 22.28
N MET A 294 9.77 8.34 23.10
CA MET A 294 10.65 8.30 24.28
C MET A 294 12.12 8.23 23.84
N GLN A 295 12.93 9.19 24.28
CA GLN A 295 14.33 9.37 23.86
C GLN A 295 15.21 8.13 24.06
N ALA A 296 15.04 7.39 25.15
CA ALA A 296 15.92 6.28 25.49
C ALA A 296 15.63 5.00 24.70
N ASN A 297 14.50 4.91 24.01
CA ASN A 297 14.00 3.70 23.38
C ASN A 297 13.66 3.92 21.90
N SER A 298 14.43 4.75 21.20
CA SER A 298 14.25 5.02 19.79
C SER A 298 15.53 4.92 19.00
N LEU A 299 15.48 4.31 17.83
CA LEU A 299 16.60 4.10 16.92
C LEU A 299 16.24 4.50 15.50
N ALA A 300 17.24 4.93 14.75
CA ALA A 300 17.20 5.09 13.30
C ALA A 300 18.34 4.33 12.62
N TRP A 301 18.04 3.75 11.48
CA TRP A 301 19.01 3.19 10.53
C TRP A 301 19.29 4.23 9.46
N TYR A 302 20.55 4.60 9.33
CA TYR A 302 21.01 5.65 8.42
C TYR A 302 21.67 5.04 7.19
N VAL A 303 21.31 5.56 6.04
CA VAL A 303 21.95 5.26 4.76
C VAL A 303 22.31 6.59 4.11
N LYS A 304 23.58 6.80 3.78
CA LYS A 304 24.13 8.09 3.29
C LYS A 304 23.77 9.27 4.20
N ASP A 305 23.95 9.05 5.51
CA ASP A 305 23.65 10.03 6.58
C ASP A 305 22.18 10.42 6.75
N GLU A 306 21.25 9.82 6.00
CA GLU A 306 19.81 10.06 6.12
C GLU A 306 19.12 8.92 6.89
N PRO A 307 18.18 9.22 7.80
CA PRO A 307 17.42 8.20 8.50
C PRO A 307 16.36 7.62 7.55
N VAL A 308 16.48 6.34 7.22
CA VAL A 308 15.58 5.66 6.28
C VAL A 308 14.54 4.80 7.01
N LEU A 309 14.94 4.17 8.10
CA LEU A 309 14.07 3.35 8.93
C LEU A 309 14.16 3.84 10.38
N LEU A 310 13.01 3.91 11.03
CA LEU A 310 12.88 4.38 12.41
C LEU A 310 12.12 3.34 13.23
N MET A 311 12.48 3.20 14.49
CA MET A 311 11.64 2.54 15.50
C MET A 311 11.71 3.29 16.82
N GLY A 312 10.68 3.20 17.61
CA GLY A 312 10.70 3.78 18.96
C GLY A 312 9.48 3.45 19.79
N LEU A 313 9.66 3.60 21.09
CA LEU A 313 8.55 3.57 22.04
C LEU A 313 7.83 4.90 21.98
N MET A 314 6.52 4.88 21.80
CA MET A 314 5.68 6.07 21.80
C MET A 314 5.69 6.74 23.19
N ASP A 315 5.70 8.06 23.17
CA ASP A 315 5.58 8.84 24.41
C ASP A 315 4.18 8.69 25.02
N ALA A 316 4.11 8.45 26.32
CA ALA A 316 2.84 8.20 27.02
C ALA A 316 1.92 9.42 27.02
N GLU A 317 2.47 10.64 27.16
CA GLU A 317 1.67 11.87 27.14
C GLU A 317 1.04 12.11 25.75
N VAL A 318 1.78 11.75 24.69
CA VAL A 318 1.25 11.79 23.33
C VAL A 318 0.14 10.75 23.16
N CYS A 319 0.33 9.52 23.64
CA CYS A 319 -0.72 8.50 23.60
C CYS A 319 -2.00 8.93 24.32
N GLU A 320 -1.88 9.57 25.51
CA GLU A 320 -3.02 10.10 26.27
C GLU A 320 -3.80 11.17 25.49
N LYS A 321 -3.14 12.06 24.75
CA LYS A 321 -3.81 13.05 23.88
C LYS A 321 -4.67 12.40 22.81
N PHE A 322 -4.25 11.25 22.30
CA PHE A 322 -5.05 10.41 21.36
C PHE A 322 -6.09 9.53 22.09
N GLY A 323 -6.24 9.65 23.42
CA GLY A 323 -7.18 8.84 24.21
C GLY A 323 -6.74 7.38 24.38
N ILE A 324 -5.43 7.11 24.37
CA ILE A 324 -4.84 5.80 24.58
C ILE A 324 -4.17 5.78 25.94
N ASP A 325 -4.80 5.13 26.91
CA ASP A 325 -4.29 4.97 28.30
C ASP A 325 -3.46 3.69 28.42
N LEU A 326 -2.18 3.79 28.14
CA LEU A 326 -1.23 2.66 28.24
C LEU A 326 -0.91 2.27 29.68
N GLY A 327 -0.99 3.22 30.63
CA GLY A 327 -0.69 2.99 32.04
C GLY A 327 -1.70 2.05 32.69
N THR A 328 -2.99 2.26 32.47
CA THR A 328 -4.04 1.36 32.97
C THR A 328 -3.96 -0.03 32.33
N LEU A 329 -3.44 -0.12 31.11
CA LEU A 329 -3.31 -1.38 30.38
C LEU A 329 -2.04 -2.16 30.72
N ASP A 330 -1.08 -1.55 31.42
CA ASP A 330 0.28 -2.08 31.63
C ASP A 330 0.93 -2.53 30.31
N GLN A 331 0.80 -1.71 29.29
CA GLN A 331 1.28 -1.99 27.92
C GLN A 331 2.19 -0.89 27.41
N GLN A 332 2.98 -1.24 26.41
CA GLN A 332 3.82 -0.32 25.65
C GLN A 332 3.33 -0.26 24.22
N LEU A 333 3.35 0.93 23.61
CA LEU A 333 3.03 1.15 22.21
C LEU A 333 4.32 1.47 21.46
N TRP A 334 4.69 0.61 20.54
CA TRP A 334 5.87 0.75 19.69
C TRP A 334 5.50 1.24 18.30
N MET A 335 6.36 2.07 17.73
CA MET A 335 6.24 2.58 16.38
C MET A 335 7.42 2.09 15.53
N ILE A 336 7.11 1.77 14.27
CA ILE A 336 8.06 1.61 13.18
C ILE A 336 7.64 2.58 12.08
N ASP A 337 8.60 3.29 11.47
CA ASP A 337 8.35 4.16 10.34
C ASP A 337 9.47 4.03 9.31
N ILE A 338 9.11 3.87 8.06
CA ILE A 338 10.00 3.61 6.94
C ILE A 338 9.77 4.66 5.86
N ASP A 339 10.83 5.36 5.49
CA ASP A 339 10.84 6.15 4.28
C ASP A 339 10.92 5.22 3.07
N LEU A 340 9.75 4.74 2.63
CA LEU A 340 9.67 3.78 1.56
C LEU A 340 10.03 4.38 0.21
N HIS A 341 9.77 5.67 0.01
CA HIS A 341 10.19 6.38 -1.20
C HIS A 341 11.71 6.34 -1.34
N ARG A 342 12.43 6.70 -0.26
CA ARG A 342 13.88 6.66 -0.22
C ARG A 342 14.44 5.24 -0.31
N LEU A 343 13.80 4.30 0.36
CA LEU A 343 14.19 2.88 0.32
C LEU A 343 14.14 2.31 -1.11
N ILE A 344 13.10 2.66 -1.89
CA ILE A 344 12.99 2.27 -3.29
C ILE A 344 14.15 2.80 -4.13
N GLU A 345 14.55 4.05 -3.89
CA GLU A 345 15.70 4.64 -4.59
C GLU A 345 17.01 3.94 -4.23
N LEU A 346 17.24 3.68 -2.94
CA LEU A 346 18.48 3.09 -2.44
C LEU A 346 18.65 1.64 -2.91
N THR A 347 17.57 0.90 -3.04
CA THR A 347 17.59 -0.50 -3.46
C THR A 347 17.58 -0.71 -4.97
N ARG A 348 17.43 0.36 -5.77
CA ARG A 348 17.30 0.26 -7.23
C ARG A 348 18.49 -0.42 -7.93
N ASN A 349 19.70 -0.21 -7.42
CA ASN A 349 20.93 -0.71 -8.00
C ASN A 349 21.58 -1.84 -7.16
N VAL A 350 20.83 -2.43 -6.25
CA VAL A 350 21.32 -3.59 -5.49
C VAL A 350 21.20 -4.83 -6.38
N GLU A 351 22.33 -5.35 -6.82
CA GLU A 351 22.40 -6.61 -7.53
C GLU A 351 22.46 -7.75 -6.51
N LEU A 352 21.45 -8.61 -6.54
CA LEU A 352 21.47 -9.84 -5.75
C LEU A 352 22.53 -10.77 -6.33
N THR A 353 23.63 -10.93 -5.61
CA THR A 353 24.71 -11.83 -5.98
C THR A 353 24.49 -13.20 -5.34
N TYR A 354 24.43 -14.23 -6.16
CA TYR A 354 24.40 -15.60 -5.64
C TYR A 354 25.71 -15.92 -4.92
N ARG A 355 25.61 -16.47 -3.71
CA ARG A 355 26.74 -17.01 -2.96
C ARG A 355 26.52 -18.49 -2.77
N ASP A 356 27.55 -19.29 -3.09
CA ASP A 356 27.52 -20.73 -2.83
C ASP A 356 27.37 -21.02 -1.34
N LEU A 357 26.68 -22.11 -1.04
CA LEU A 357 26.64 -22.59 0.34
C LEU A 357 28.05 -23.03 0.76
N PRO A 358 28.48 -22.67 1.99
CA PRO A 358 29.78 -23.08 2.49
C PRO A 358 29.93 -24.60 2.49
N ARG A 359 31.03 -25.09 1.92
CA ARG A 359 31.31 -26.53 1.81
C ARG A 359 31.86 -27.13 3.10
N PHE A 360 32.45 -26.30 3.95
CA PHE A 360 33.06 -26.73 5.18
C PHE A 360 32.21 -26.38 6.40
N PRO A 361 32.19 -27.23 7.47
CA PRO A 361 31.33 -27.02 8.63
C PRO A 361 31.78 -25.81 9.44
N ALA A 362 30.77 -25.10 9.98
CA ALA A 362 31.03 -24.04 10.95
C ALA A 362 31.40 -24.58 12.32
N VAL A 363 32.25 -23.85 13.04
CA VAL A 363 32.60 -24.09 14.41
C VAL A 363 32.06 -22.96 15.29
N TYR A 364 31.50 -23.30 16.44
CA TYR A 364 30.99 -22.34 17.40
C TYR A 364 31.88 -22.25 18.60
N ARG A 365 32.14 -21.05 19.13
CA ARG A 365 32.87 -20.81 20.36
C ARG A 365 32.09 -19.85 21.25
N ASP A 366 32.06 -20.19 22.51
CA ASP A 366 31.34 -19.44 23.54
C ASP A 366 32.38 -18.76 24.45
N LEU A 367 32.09 -17.50 24.82
CA LEU A 367 32.86 -16.73 25.77
C LEU A 367 31.95 -16.13 26.83
N SER A 368 32.39 -16.18 28.09
CA SER A 368 31.73 -15.54 29.22
C SER A 368 32.68 -14.55 29.87
N PHE A 369 32.25 -13.32 30.01
CA PHE A 369 33.08 -12.25 30.58
C PHE A 369 32.23 -11.17 31.24
N LEU A 370 32.87 -10.41 32.13
CA LEU A 370 32.32 -9.21 32.73
C LEU A 370 32.68 -8.01 31.87
N VAL A 371 31.73 -7.10 31.67
CA VAL A 371 31.92 -5.87 30.91
C VAL A 371 31.25 -4.71 31.63
N PRO A 372 31.81 -3.48 31.58
CA PRO A 372 31.15 -2.28 32.12
C PRO A 372 29.75 -2.10 31.53
N GLU A 373 28.79 -1.64 32.34
CA GLU A 373 27.41 -1.42 31.92
C GLU A 373 27.26 -0.34 30.78
N SER A 374 28.26 0.56 30.71
CA SER A 374 28.31 1.61 29.66
C SER A 374 28.55 1.05 28.24
N GLU A 375 29.17 -0.15 28.16
CA GLU A 375 29.52 -0.73 26.87
C GLU A 375 28.25 -1.23 26.14
N LYS A 376 28.08 -0.81 24.90
CA LYS A 376 26.95 -1.24 24.07
C LYS A 376 27.23 -2.58 23.40
N TRP A 377 26.22 -3.45 23.35
CA TRP A 377 26.33 -4.76 22.66
C TRP A 377 26.80 -4.62 21.21
N LEU A 378 26.31 -3.62 20.49
CA LEU A 378 26.69 -3.37 19.09
C LEU A 378 28.22 -3.22 18.95
N ALA A 379 28.82 -2.37 19.76
CA ALA A 379 30.27 -2.15 19.75
C ALA A 379 31.06 -3.45 20.05
N ILE A 380 30.60 -4.21 21.05
CA ILE A 380 31.22 -5.51 21.39
C ILE A 380 31.14 -6.47 20.18
N SER A 381 29.98 -6.56 19.55
CA SER A 381 29.76 -7.41 18.38
C SER A 381 30.64 -7.00 17.19
N GLU A 382 30.79 -5.69 16.94
CA GLU A 382 31.66 -5.14 15.89
C GLU A 382 33.14 -5.43 16.17
N TYR A 383 33.59 -5.26 17.40
CA TYR A 383 34.96 -5.61 17.78
C TYR A 383 35.27 -7.09 17.58
N VAL A 384 34.34 -8.00 17.96
CA VAL A 384 34.52 -9.42 17.69
C VAL A 384 34.64 -9.72 16.21
N LYS A 385 33.74 -9.17 15.40
CA LYS A 385 33.75 -9.35 13.93
C LYS A 385 35.00 -8.77 13.26
N SER A 386 35.54 -7.69 13.78
CA SER A 386 36.73 -7.02 13.22
C SER A 386 38.03 -7.81 13.37
N VAL A 387 38.07 -8.81 14.26
CA VAL A 387 39.28 -9.64 14.48
C VAL A 387 39.63 -10.47 13.24
N GLU A 388 38.63 -11.13 12.66
CA GLU A 388 38.78 -11.95 11.46
C GLU A 388 37.48 -11.86 10.66
N PRO A 389 37.27 -10.78 9.89
CA PRO A 389 35.99 -10.50 9.21
C PRO A 389 35.56 -11.58 8.22
N GLU A 390 36.52 -12.28 7.61
CA GLU A 390 36.26 -13.36 6.65
C GLU A 390 35.89 -14.69 7.33
N LEU A 391 36.34 -14.91 8.56
CA LEU A 391 36.14 -16.18 9.29
C LEU A 391 35.00 -16.07 10.31
N ILE A 392 34.79 -14.90 10.95
CA ILE A 392 33.75 -14.72 11.96
C ILE A 392 32.43 -14.30 11.23
N SER A 393 31.62 -15.30 10.90
CA SER A 393 30.39 -15.11 10.12
C SER A 393 29.17 -14.69 10.97
N GLY A 394 29.25 -14.74 12.29
CA GLY A 394 28.15 -14.35 13.18
C GLY A 394 28.57 -14.24 14.63
N VAL A 395 27.95 -13.29 15.35
CA VAL A 395 28.14 -13.11 16.81
C VAL A 395 26.75 -12.98 17.44
N GLN A 396 26.49 -13.77 18.47
CA GLN A 396 25.21 -13.83 19.19
C GLN A 396 25.42 -13.59 20.68
N LEU A 397 24.54 -12.79 21.28
CA LEU A 397 24.43 -12.70 22.74
C LEU A 397 23.49 -13.81 23.20
N LEU A 398 23.99 -14.76 23.93
CA LEU A 398 23.23 -15.91 24.46
C LEU A 398 22.56 -15.58 25.78
N ASP A 399 23.26 -14.87 26.67
CA ASP A 399 22.77 -14.53 28.00
C ASP A 399 23.40 -13.25 28.54
N GLN A 400 22.63 -12.52 29.34
CA GLN A 400 23.08 -11.36 30.09
C GLN A 400 22.65 -11.52 31.54
N TYR A 401 23.60 -11.52 32.45
CA TYR A 401 23.32 -11.66 33.87
C TYR A 401 23.76 -10.41 34.67
N ARG A 402 22.83 -9.96 35.53
CA ARG A 402 23.06 -8.93 36.54
C ARG A 402 22.60 -9.48 37.88
N GLY A 403 23.49 -9.59 38.82
CA GLY A 403 23.14 -10.15 40.13
C GLY A 403 24.27 -10.11 41.12
N LYS A 404 24.06 -10.69 42.31
CA LYS A 404 24.98 -10.61 43.48
C LYS A 404 26.42 -11.03 43.22
N GLN A 405 26.68 -11.79 42.16
CA GLN A 405 28.02 -12.29 41.82
C GLN A 405 28.74 -11.39 40.79
N VAL A 406 28.11 -10.31 40.34
CA VAL A 406 28.67 -9.36 39.38
C VAL A 406 29.02 -8.08 40.14
N PRO A 407 30.24 -7.53 39.99
CA PRO A 407 30.62 -6.25 40.61
C PRO A 407 29.69 -5.12 40.18
N GLN A 408 29.51 -4.15 41.08
CA GLN A 408 28.69 -2.97 40.79
C GLN A 408 29.29 -2.20 39.60
N GLY A 409 28.43 -1.80 38.63
CA GLY A 409 28.85 -1.12 37.39
C GLY A 409 29.27 -2.08 36.27
N PHE A 410 29.16 -3.39 36.47
CA PHE A 410 29.44 -4.42 35.49
C PHE A 410 28.20 -5.29 35.22
N ARG A 411 28.20 -5.94 34.05
CA ARG A 411 27.30 -7.04 33.73
C ARG A 411 28.07 -8.20 33.13
N SER A 412 27.59 -9.44 33.36
CA SER A 412 28.13 -10.62 32.70
C SER A 412 27.45 -10.87 31.39
N LEU A 413 28.21 -11.05 30.32
CA LEU A 413 27.72 -11.45 29.02
C LEU A 413 28.22 -12.85 28.68
N HIS A 414 27.33 -13.65 28.09
CA HIS A 414 27.67 -14.93 27.48
C HIS A 414 27.39 -14.80 25.98
N ILE A 415 28.44 -14.85 25.19
CA ILE A 415 28.37 -14.67 23.74
C ILE A 415 28.79 -15.95 23.02
N ARG A 416 28.22 -16.13 21.83
CA ARG A 416 28.63 -17.19 20.90
C ARG A 416 29.02 -16.51 19.57
N PHE A 417 30.14 -16.94 19.00
CA PHE A 417 30.50 -16.56 17.66
C PHE A 417 30.73 -17.76 16.77
N LYS A 418 30.37 -17.61 15.51
CA LYS A 418 30.43 -18.64 14.48
C LYS A 418 31.66 -18.39 13.61
N LEU A 419 32.52 -19.40 13.56
CA LEU A 419 33.71 -19.44 12.74
C LEU A 419 33.48 -20.35 11.53
N GLN A 420 33.75 -19.88 10.35
CA GLN A 420 33.60 -20.67 9.12
C GLN A 420 34.54 -20.15 8.04
N ASP A 421 35.27 -21.09 7.41
CA ASP A 421 36.15 -20.84 6.27
C ASP A 421 35.49 -21.44 5.03
N GLU A 422 35.49 -20.70 3.92
CA GLU A 422 34.90 -21.17 2.67
C GLU A 422 35.78 -22.16 1.90
N GLU A 423 37.10 -22.16 2.17
CA GLU A 423 38.07 -22.92 1.40
C GLU A 423 38.54 -24.22 2.13
N LYS A 424 38.52 -24.23 3.47
CA LYS A 424 39.05 -25.35 4.28
C LYS A 424 38.41 -25.51 5.64
N THR A 425 38.56 -26.68 6.21
CA THR A 425 38.20 -26.92 7.63
C THR A 425 39.18 -26.22 8.55
N LEU A 426 38.66 -25.47 9.54
CA LEU A 426 39.48 -24.78 10.55
C LEU A 426 40.11 -25.81 11.51
N THR A 427 41.42 -25.67 11.74
CA THR A 427 42.13 -26.48 12.76
C THR A 427 41.91 -25.92 14.17
N GLU A 428 42.01 -26.77 15.17
CA GLU A 428 41.82 -26.33 16.58
C GLU A 428 42.83 -25.25 16.99
N GLU A 429 44.11 -25.36 16.55
CA GLU A 429 45.13 -24.35 16.77
C GLU A 429 44.74 -22.96 16.20
N ARG A 430 44.17 -22.95 14.99
CA ARG A 430 43.72 -21.69 14.36
C ARG A 430 42.52 -21.08 15.10
N ILE A 431 41.61 -21.93 15.55
CA ILE A 431 40.43 -21.50 16.33
C ILE A 431 40.88 -20.90 17.68
N GLU A 432 41.82 -21.54 18.38
CA GLU A 432 42.37 -21.02 19.66
C GLU A 432 43.06 -19.66 19.45
N GLN A 433 43.81 -19.48 18.37
CA GLN A 433 44.45 -18.21 18.03
C GLN A 433 43.38 -17.09 17.83
N ILE A 434 42.31 -17.40 17.11
CA ILE A 434 41.21 -16.42 16.88
C ILE A 434 40.54 -16.07 18.21
N VAL A 435 40.24 -17.07 19.06
CA VAL A 435 39.66 -16.85 20.38
C VAL A 435 40.56 -15.95 21.24
N ALA A 436 41.88 -16.22 21.27
CA ALA A 436 42.82 -15.39 21.98
C ALA A 436 42.87 -13.95 21.49
N SER A 437 42.84 -13.75 20.17
CA SER A 437 42.76 -12.41 19.56
C SER A 437 41.46 -11.68 19.90
N VAL A 438 40.32 -12.38 19.90
CA VAL A 438 39.04 -11.80 20.32
C VAL A 438 39.10 -11.34 21.78
N ILE A 439 39.62 -12.15 22.68
CA ILE A 439 39.78 -11.80 24.10
C ILE A 439 40.70 -10.58 24.25
N GLU A 440 41.82 -10.54 23.52
CA GLU A 440 42.75 -9.40 23.54
C GLU A 440 42.08 -8.10 23.10
N VAL A 441 41.35 -8.11 21.96
CA VAL A 441 40.66 -6.95 21.44
C VAL A 441 39.58 -6.48 22.41
N LEU A 442 38.75 -7.37 22.91
CA LEU A 442 37.71 -7.03 23.88
C LEU A 442 38.28 -6.51 25.21
N THR A 443 39.42 -7.02 25.65
CA THR A 443 40.10 -6.52 26.85
C THR A 443 40.60 -5.08 26.64
N LYS A 444 41.20 -4.81 25.49
CA LYS A 444 41.72 -3.46 25.15
C LYS A 444 40.62 -2.44 24.90
N GLN A 445 39.55 -2.80 24.19
CA GLN A 445 38.52 -1.87 23.74
C GLN A 445 37.38 -1.72 24.74
N CYS A 446 36.97 -2.78 25.40
CA CYS A 446 35.81 -2.83 26.29
C CYS A 446 36.15 -3.08 27.77
N ASN A 447 37.42 -3.17 28.10
CA ASN A 447 37.88 -3.43 29.48
C ASN A 447 37.18 -4.65 30.12
N ILE A 448 37.08 -5.77 29.37
CA ILE A 448 36.44 -6.99 29.86
C ILE A 448 37.32 -7.70 30.90
N GLN A 449 36.67 -8.48 31.76
CA GLN A 449 37.29 -9.41 32.67
C GLN A 449 36.74 -10.81 32.41
N MET A 450 37.62 -11.74 32.05
CA MET A 450 37.19 -13.13 31.83
C MET A 450 36.65 -13.74 33.14
N ARG A 451 35.62 -14.53 33.01
CA ARG A 451 34.94 -15.18 34.12
C ARG A 451 35.37 -16.63 34.25
#